data_bd354a8a158a42fdd23c196a31003216
#
_entry.id   bd354a8a158a42fdd23c196a31003216
#
_cell.length_a   1.000
_cell.length_b   1.000
_cell.length_c   1.000
_cell.angle_alpha   90.00
_cell.angle_beta   90.00
_cell.angle_gamma   90.00
#
_symmetry.space_group_name_H-M   'P 1'
#
loop_
_entity.id
_entity.type
_entity.pdbx_description
1 polymer ?
#
loop_
_entity_poly.entity_id
_entity_poly.type
_entity_poly.pdbx_seq_one_letter_code
_entity_poly.pdbx_strand_id
1 'polypeptide(L)'
;MATEQVVVVTGVSRDLGARFARLLAAEERLEVVGLDVVPPRHDLGKAEFVRADIRNPVIAKVIAARGVDTVVHLAVVATPGSAGGRSSMKEINVIGTMQLLAACQRAETVQKLVVQSSISVYGASPRDPAKFTEDMSPRAQPRTGFGKDAVEIEGYVRGLARRRPDVVVTTLRLANLMGATVDSHVTRYLSLPVVPRVMGFDARLQFLHPSDAIAALRLVTSDDVAGTFNVAAPDVVTLSQALRKMGRPSIGVPRATAPLVATLVRQARLVDFSADQIDALTYGRAMDTSRFTSQTGFVPRFTSLAALEDFVAVSKLGMLRPERVDSTLDAARRVLRTVAVRNG
;
A
#
# COMPACT_ATOMS: atom_id res chain seq x y z
N MET A 1 -18.76 -21.78 27.10
CA MET A 1 -19.09 -20.92 25.94
C MET A 1 -17.79 -20.25 25.54
N ALA A 2 -17.31 -20.41 24.33
CA ALA A 2 -16.14 -19.68 23.86
C ALA A 2 -16.50 -18.18 23.87
N THR A 3 -15.65 -17.38 24.50
CA THR A 3 -15.84 -15.92 24.54
C THR A 3 -15.75 -15.42 23.12
N GLU A 4 -16.78 -14.75 22.63
CA GLU A 4 -16.82 -14.15 21.29
C GLU A 4 -15.77 -13.04 21.24
N GLN A 5 -14.82 -13.11 20.30
CA GLN A 5 -13.77 -12.09 20.16
C GLN A 5 -14.31 -10.89 19.39
N VAL A 6 -14.12 -9.69 19.92
CA VAL A 6 -14.58 -8.45 19.29
C VAL A 6 -13.45 -7.79 18.53
N VAL A 7 -13.58 -7.76 17.20
CA VAL A 7 -12.60 -7.19 16.30
C VAL A 7 -13.08 -5.88 15.71
N VAL A 8 -12.35 -4.80 15.94
CA VAL A 8 -12.59 -3.51 15.28
C VAL A 8 -11.71 -3.38 14.05
N VAL A 9 -12.32 -3.08 12.90
CA VAL A 9 -11.63 -2.79 11.64
C VAL A 9 -11.90 -1.34 11.24
N THR A 10 -10.87 -0.51 11.18
CA THR A 10 -11.00 0.88 10.70
C THR A 10 -10.75 0.97 9.20
N GLY A 11 -11.37 1.94 8.50
CA GLY A 11 -11.16 2.14 7.08
C GLY A 11 -12.04 1.26 6.19
N VAL A 12 -13.20 0.84 6.68
CA VAL A 12 -14.13 -0.06 5.98
C VAL A 12 -14.89 0.60 4.82
N SER A 13 -14.81 1.91 4.64
CA SER A 13 -15.35 2.59 3.44
C SER A 13 -14.53 2.29 2.17
N ARG A 14 -13.34 1.70 2.31
CA ARG A 14 -12.43 1.35 1.23
C ARG A 14 -12.47 -0.14 0.91
N ASP A 15 -12.13 -0.49 -0.34
CA ASP A 15 -12.19 -1.86 -0.85
C ASP A 15 -11.47 -2.87 0.06
N LEU A 16 -10.21 -2.60 0.41
CA LEU A 16 -9.43 -3.51 1.27
C LEU A 16 -10.08 -3.72 2.64
N GLY A 17 -10.47 -2.62 3.31
CA GLY A 17 -11.07 -2.68 4.64
C GLY A 17 -12.45 -3.35 4.65
N ALA A 18 -13.28 -3.05 3.65
CA ALA A 18 -14.60 -3.66 3.52
C ALA A 18 -14.50 -5.18 3.27
N ARG A 19 -13.69 -5.59 2.31
CA ARG A 19 -13.48 -7.00 1.99
C ARG A 19 -12.87 -7.77 3.16
N PHE A 20 -11.95 -7.14 3.88
CA PHE A 20 -11.35 -7.74 5.06
C PHE A 20 -12.37 -7.90 6.21
N ALA A 21 -13.14 -6.85 6.54
CA ALA A 21 -14.18 -6.91 7.55
C ALA A 21 -15.23 -7.98 7.23
N ARG A 22 -15.68 -8.05 5.96
CA ARG A 22 -16.59 -9.08 5.49
C ARG A 22 -16.04 -10.50 5.66
N LEU A 23 -14.74 -10.69 5.36
CA LEU A 23 -14.07 -11.97 5.51
C LEU A 23 -14.06 -12.42 6.97
N LEU A 24 -13.68 -11.54 7.90
CA LEU A 24 -13.66 -11.85 9.33
C LEU A 24 -15.05 -12.12 9.88
N ALA A 25 -16.05 -11.33 9.46
CA ALA A 25 -17.43 -11.49 9.92
C ALA A 25 -18.12 -12.78 9.43
N ALA A 26 -17.49 -13.53 8.54
CA ALA A 26 -17.94 -14.87 8.16
C ALA A 26 -17.52 -15.95 9.19
N GLU A 27 -16.61 -15.62 10.10
CA GLU A 27 -16.18 -16.51 11.19
C GLU A 27 -17.11 -16.36 12.39
N GLU A 28 -17.86 -17.43 12.76
CA GLU A 28 -18.91 -17.39 13.79
C GLU A 28 -18.43 -16.98 15.19
N ARG A 29 -17.13 -17.13 15.47
CA ARG A 29 -16.50 -16.77 16.75
C ARG A 29 -16.13 -15.30 16.88
N LEU A 30 -16.26 -14.52 15.82
CA LEU A 30 -15.84 -13.11 15.75
C LEU A 30 -17.05 -12.18 15.65
N GLU A 31 -17.15 -11.23 16.59
CA GLU A 31 -17.95 -10.03 16.42
C GLU A 31 -17.11 -8.97 15.72
N VAL A 32 -17.48 -8.55 14.51
CA VAL A 32 -16.71 -7.61 13.71
C VAL A 32 -17.40 -6.27 13.63
N VAL A 33 -16.71 -5.22 14.06
CA VAL A 33 -17.19 -3.82 14.01
C VAL A 33 -16.35 -3.03 13.02
N GLY A 34 -16.95 -2.62 11.92
CA GLY A 34 -16.32 -1.76 10.93
C GLY A 34 -16.48 -0.28 11.28
N LEU A 35 -15.38 0.47 11.36
CA LEU A 35 -15.38 1.90 11.68
C LEU A 35 -14.94 2.74 10.49
N ASP A 36 -15.74 3.74 10.13
CA ASP A 36 -15.37 4.79 9.18
C ASP A 36 -16.26 6.03 9.34
N VAL A 37 -15.82 7.17 8.77
CA VAL A 37 -16.61 8.40 8.70
C VAL A 37 -17.71 8.31 7.64
N VAL A 38 -17.42 7.59 6.55
CA VAL A 38 -18.31 7.42 5.41
C VAL A 38 -18.82 5.97 5.38
N PRO A 39 -20.12 5.75 5.13
CA PRO A 39 -20.63 4.41 4.96
C PRO A 39 -19.88 3.63 3.87
N PRO A 40 -19.64 2.32 4.07
CA PRO A 40 -18.97 1.49 3.09
C PRO A 40 -19.80 1.38 1.81
N ARG A 41 -19.11 1.39 0.66
CA ARG A 41 -19.75 1.14 -0.65
C ARG A 41 -19.96 -0.34 -0.93
N HIS A 42 -19.19 -1.19 -0.23
CA HIS A 42 -19.23 -2.64 -0.36
C HIS A 42 -19.98 -3.23 0.82
N ASP A 43 -20.66 -4.32 0.58
CA ASP A 43 -21.32 -5.11 1.62
C ASP A 43 -20.27 -5.64 2.62
N LEU A 44 -20.53 -5.43 3.91
CA LEU A 44 -19.69 -5.91 5.02
C LEU A 44 -20.12 -7.31 5.52
N GLY A 45 -21.14 -7.92 4.92
CA GLY A 45 -21.71 -9.18 5.40
C GLY A 45 -22.33 -9.05 6.80
N LYS A 46 -21.89 -9.86 7.76
CA LYS A 46 -22.36 -9.81 9.15
C LYS A 46 -21.66 -8.76 10.01
N ALA A 47 -20.66 -8.02 9.49
CA ALA A 47 -20.00 -6.99 10.27
C ALA A 47 -20.90 -5.79 10.51
N GLU A 48 -20.96 -5.31 11.74
CA GLU A 48 -21.67 -4.09 12.10
C GLU A 48 -20.91 -2.86 11.60
N PHE A 49 -21.59 -1.89 11.00
CA PHE A 49 -20.99 -0.60 10.66
C PHE A 49 -21.30 0.44 11.74
N VAL A 50 -20.25 1.02 12.31
CA VAL A 50 -20.33 2.14 13.23
C VAL A 50 -19.71 3.36 12.59
N ARG A 51 -20.51 4.43 12.40
CA ARG A 51 -20.01 5.69 11.87
C ARG A 51 -19.23 6.44 12.97
N ALA A 52 -17.90 6.43 12.84
CA ALA A 52 -17.02 7.12 13.78
C ALA A 52 -15.81 7.71 13.07
N ASP A 53 -15.40 8.90 13.50
CA ASP A 53 -14.16 9.55 13.08
C ASP A 53 -13.05 9.17 14.06
N ILE A 54 -12.02 8.47 13.58
CA ILE A 54 -10.87 8.06 14.43
C ILE A 54 -10.10 9.25 15.01
N ARG A 55 -10.29 10.46 14.47
CA ARG A 55 -9.73 11.71 15.02
C ARG A 55 -10.49 12.18 16.26
N ASN A 56 -11.70 11.67 16.49
CA ASN A 56 -12.54 12.07 17.60
C ASN A 56 -12.29 11.15 18.81
N PRO A 57 -12.13 11.69 20.03
CA PRO A 57 -12.01 10.90 21.25
C PRO A 57 -13.14 9.88 21.49
N VAL A 58 -14.27 10.01 20.79
CA VAL A 58 -15.39 9.07 20.85
C VAL A 58 -14.97 7.63 20.54
N ILE A 59 -13.88 7.44 19.77
CA ILE A 59 -13.35 6.12 19.46
C ILE A 59 -12.99 5.32 20.73
N ALA A 60 -12.52 5.99 21.78
CA ALA A 60 -12.23 5.34 23.05
C ALA A 60 -13.49 4.78 23.72
N LYS A 61 -14.63 5.48 23.59
CA LYS A 61 -15.91 4.99 24.09
C LYS A 61 -16.42 3.78 23.33
N VAL A 62 -16.23 3.77 22.01
CA VAL A 62 -16.60 2.62 21.16
C VAL A 62 -15.78 1.38 21.53
N ILE A 63 -14.46 1.52 21.67
CA ILE A 63 -13.56 0.41 22.04
C ILE A 63 -13.94 -0.13 23.43
N ALA A 64 -14.13 0.75 24.42
CA ALA A 64 -14.46 0.35 25.79
C ALA A 64 -15.85 -0.28 25.89
N ALA A 65 -16.87 0.33 25.27
CA ALA A 65 -18.27 -0.14 25.39
C ALA A 65 -18.49 -1.51 24.71
N ARG A 66 -17.69 -1.86 23.72
CA ARG A 66 -17.78 -3.13 23.00
C ARG A 66 -16.83 -4.20 23.56
N GLY A 67 -16.00 -3.88 24.55
CA GLY A 67 -15.02 -4.82 25.08
C GLY A 67 -14.04 -5.31 24.00
N VAL A 68 -13.62 -4.42 23.09
CA VAL A 68 -12.77 -4.78 21.95
C VAL A 68 -11.46 -5.38 22.40
N ASP A 69 -11.13 -6.56 21.89
CA ASP A 69 -9.87 -7.24 22.14
C ASP A 69 -8.85 -7.05 21.00
N THR A 70 -9.31 -6.91 19.77
CA THR A 70 -8.44 -6.78 18.59
C THR A 70 -8.79 -5.55 17.77
N VAL A 71 -7.79 -4.74 17.46
CA VAL A 71 -7.93 -3.57 16.57
C VAL A 71 -7.10 -3.75 15.32
N VAL A 72 -7.75 -3.68 14.15
CA VAL A 72 -7.09 -3.70 12.84
C VAL A 72 -7.23 -2.33 12.18
N HIS A 73 -6.12 -1.60 12.10
CA HIS A 73 -6.10 -0.24 11.60
C HIS A 73 -5.73 -0.17 10.12
N LEU A 74 -6.74 -0.01 9.25
CA LEU A 74 -6.61 0.11 7.80
C LEU A 74 -7.02 1.51 7.27
N ALA A 75 -7.40 2.43 8.15
CA ALA A 75 -7.84 3.79 7.80
C ALA A 75 -6.67 4.70 7.40
N VAL A 76 -5.86 4.27 6.41
CA VAL A 76 -4.69 5.01 5.94
C VAL A 76 -4.93 5.55 4.54
N VAL A 77 -4.72 6.86 4.33
CA VAL A 77 -4.95 7.57 3.07
C VAL A 77 -3.63 7.84 2.38
N ALA A 78 -3.43 7.29 1.18
CA ALA A 78 -2.18 7.41 0.45
C ALA A 78 -2.10 8.63 -0.51
N THR A 79 -3.25 9.24 -0.84
CA THR A 79 -3.30 10.37 -1.78
C THR A 79 -4.11 11.54 -1.22
N PRO A 80 -3.63 12.80 -1.37
CA PRO A 80 -4.34 13.99 -0.89
C PRO A 80 -5.75 14.12 -1.46
N GLY A 81 -5.96 13.84 -2.74
CA GLY A 81 -7.27 13.90 -3.38
C GLY A 81 -8.33 13.03 -2.71
N SER A 82 -7.93 11.87 -2.19
CA SER A 82 -8.83 10.95 -1.48
C SER A 82 -9.21 11.43 -0.08
N ALA A 83 -8.55 12.45 0.45
CA ALA A 83 -8.78 13.03 1.77
C ALA A 83 -9.34 14.46 1.74
N GLY A 84 -9.53 15.04 0.58
CA GLY A 84 -9.91 16.46 0.43
C GLY A 84 -8.73 17.43 0.58
N GLY A 85 -7.49 16.93 0.49
CA GLY A 85 -6.27 17.73 0.52
C GLY A 85 -5.18 17.17 1.43
N ARG A 86 -3.98 17.77 1.38
CA ARG A 86 -2.82 17.28 2.13
C ARG A 86 -2.98 17.45 3.64
N SER A 87 -3.57 18.56 4.10
CA SER A 87 -3.80 18.80 5.52
C SER A 87 -4.74 17.75 6.10
N SER A 88 -5.90 17.55 5.47
CA SER A 88 -6.87 16.52 5.89
C SER A 88 -6.27 15.10 5.85
N MET A 89 -5.45 14.81 4.82
CA MET A 89 -4.75 13.52 4.75
C MET A 89 -3.85 13.30 5.96
N LYS A 90 -3.06 14.32 6.36
CA LYS A 90 -2.21 14.24 7.55
C LYS A 90 -3.03 14.10 8.82
N GLU A 91 -4.12 14.84 8.95
CA GLU A 91 -5.02 14.73 10.11
C GLU A 91 -5.59 13.31 10.25
N ILE A 92 -6.09 12.74 9.17
CA ILE A 92 -6.62 11.37 9.17
C ILE A 92 -5.50 10.38 9.52
N ASN A 93 -4.37 10.45 8.82
CA ASN A 93 -3.30 9.48 8.97
C ASN A 93 -2.62 9.59 10.33
N VAL A 94 -2.18 10.80 10.73
CA VAL A 94 -1.32 10.99 11.89
C VAL A 94 -2.15 11.22 13.15
N ILE A 95 -3.04 12.22 13.14
CA ILE A 95 -3.84 12.55 14.32
C ILE A 95 -4.87 11.45 14.61
N GLY A 96 -5.53 10.94 13.56
CA GLY A 96 -6.47 9.83 13.70
C GLY A 96 -5.83 8.60 14.30
N THR A 97 -4.67 8.18 13.76
CA THR A 97 -3.92 7.04 14.32
C THR A 97 -3.50 7.30 15.76
N MET A 98 -2.98 8.50 16.07
CA MET A 98 -2.57 8.85 17.44
C MET A 98 -3.75 8.72 18.41
N GLN A 99 -4.94 9.21 18.06
CA GLN A 99 -6.14 9.08 18.89
C GLN A 99 -6.58 7.61 19.06
N LEU A 100 -6.55 6.83 17.97
CA LEU A 100 -6.83 5.39 18.02
C LEU A 100 -5.86 4.66 18.95
N LEU A 101 -4.55 4.92 18.83
CA LEU A 101 -3.53 4.32 19.68
C LEU A 101 -3.70 4.73 21.16
N ALA A 102 -4.08 5.98 21.42
CA ALA A 102 -4.38 6.44 22.77
C ALA A 102 -5.62 5.72 23.36
N ALA A 103 -6.62 5.43 22.53
CA ALA A 103 -7.76 4.62 22.94
C ALA A 103 -7.34 3.16 23.25
N CYS A 104 -6.55 2.53 22.39
CA CYS A 104 -6.01 1.18 22.64
C CYS A 104 -5.13 1.13 23.90
N GLN A 105 -4.35 2.20 24.16
CA GLN A 105 -3.50 2.25 25.36
C GLN A 105 -4.30 2.26 26.66
N ARG A 106 -5.51 2.87 26.68
CA ARG A 106 -6.37 2.97 27.87
C ARG A 106 -7.28 1.76 28.05
N ALA A 107 -7.59 1.05 26.97
CA ALA A 107 -8.50 -0.08 27.01
C ALA A 107 -7.75 -1.35 27.46
N GLU A 108 -8.07 -1.83 28.65
CA GLU A 108 -7.47 -3.05 29.21
C GLU A 108 -7.85 -4.30 28.42
N THR A 109 -9.00 -4.28 27.73
CA THR A 109 -9.49 -5.40 26.91
C THR A 109 -8.69 -5.59 25.63
N VAL A 110 -8.00 -4.55 25.10
CA VAL A 110 -7.23 -4.64 23.88
C VAL A 110 -5.96 -5.46 24.11
N GLN A 111 -5.91 -6.61 23.46
CA GLN A 111 -4.81 -7.58 23.49
C GLN A 111 -4.02 -7.62 22.20
N LYS A 112 -4.60 -7.16 21.07
CA LYS A 112 -3.96 -7.20 19.76
C LYS A 112 -4.21 -5.93 18.96
N LEU A 113 -3.15 -5.45 18.30
CA LEU A 113 -3.20 -4.31 17.38
C LEU A 113 -2.47 -4.66 16.07
N VAL A 114 -3.18 -4.65 14.97
CA VAL A 114 -2.62 -4.80 13.62
C VAL A 114 -2.70 -3.46 12.89
N VAL A 115 -1.58 -2.97 12.38
CA VAL A 115 -1.51 -1.68 11.70
C VAL A 115 -1.00 -1.85 10.27
N GLN A 116 -1.77 -1.36 9.31
CA GLN A 116 -1.31 -1.21 7.94
C GLN A 116 -0.31 -0.06 7.84
N SER A 117 0.90 -0.37 7.39
CA SER A 117 1.92 0.57 6.94
C SER A 117 2.20 0.35 5.44
N SER A 118 3.24 0.94 4.91
CA SER A 118 3.53 0.93 3.48
C SER A 118 5.03 0.86 3.20
N ILE A 119 5.38 0.29 2.04
CA ILE A 119 6.72 0.39 1.44
C ILE A 119 7.22 1.85 1.36
N SER A 120 6.31 2.83 1.41
CA SER A 120 6.66 4.26 1.34
C SER A 120 7.52 4.76 2.50
N VAL A 121 7.59 4.04 3.63
CA VAL A 121 8.47 4.36 4.76
C VAL A 121 9.96 4.36 4.38
N TYR A 122 10.33 3.61 3.34
CA TYR A 122 11.72 3.50 2.88
C TYR A 122 12.17 4.67 1.98
N GLY A 123 11.27 5.59 1.62
CA GLY A 123 11.62 6.63 0.64
C GLY A 123 11.98 6.04 -0.72
N ALA A 124 12.74 6.78 -1.52
CA ALA A 124 13.35 6.27 -2.75
C ALA A 124 14.58 7.13 -3.11
N SER A 125 15.68 6.47 -3.44
CA SER A 125 16.96 7.10 -3.74
C SER A 125 17.74 6.27 -4.77
N PRO A 126 18.58 6.89 -5.61
CA PRO A 126 19.41 6.16 -6.57
C PRO A 126 20.46 5.25 -5.92
N ARG A 127 20.69 5.41 -4.61
CA ARG A 127 21.67 4.63 -3.85
C ARG A 127 21.02 3.60 -2.92
N ASP A 128 19.74 3.35 -3.08
CA ASP A 128 19.01 2.38 -2.27
C ASP A 128 19.46 0.94 -2.57
N PRO A 129 19.33 0.04 -1.59
CA PRO A 129 19.62 -1.37 -1.78
C PRO A 129 18.68 -2.00 -2.82
N ALA A 130 19.04 -3.19 -3.29
CA ALA A 130 18.19 -3.95 -4.20
C ALA A 130 16.82 -4.27 -3.59
N LYS A 131 16.80 -4.64 -2.31
CA LYS A 131 15.61 -4.85 -1.49
C LYS A 131 15.87 -4.29 -0.08
N PHE A 132 14.83 -3.73 0.53
CA PHE A 132 14.87 -3.29 1.92
C PHE A 132 14.42 -4.41 2.85
N THR A 133 15.20 -4.69 3.88
CA THR A 133 14.73 -5.45 5.05
C THR A 133 14.08 -4.51 6.06
N GLU A 134 13.33 -5.05 7.02
CA GLU A 134 12.61 -4.27 8.02
C GLU A 134 13.49 -3.43 8.93
N ASP A 135 14.74 -3.86 9.15
CA ASP A 135 15.72 -3.18 10.02
C ASP A 135 16.49 -2.08 9.30
N MET A 136 16.36 -2.01 7.97
CA MET A 136 17.04 -0.98 7.19
C MET A 136 16.36 0.38 7.35
N SER A 137 17.15 1.40 7.64
CA SER A 137 16.71 2.80 7.56
C SER A 137 16.84 3.32 6.13
N PRO A 138 15.88 4.14 5.66
CA PRO A 138 15.97 4.75 4.34
C PRO A 138 17.19 5.70 4.26
N ARG A 139 17.91 5.69 3.14
CA ARG A 139 18.99 6.66 2.88
C ARG A 139 18.46 8.09 2.70
N ALA A 140 17.28 8.20 2.10
CA ALA A 140 16.54 9.46 1.99
C ALA A 140 15.18 9.28 2.69
N GLN A 141 15.07 9.78 3.92
CA GLN A 141 13.81 9.72 4.65
C GLN A 141 12.73 10.50 3.89
N PRO A 142 11.50 9.98 3.82
CA PRO A 142 10.37 10.71 3.28
C PRO A 142 10.16 12.02 4.04
N ARG A 143 10.23 13.16 3.34
CA ARG A 143 10.08 14.49 3.95
C ARG A 143 8.68 15.06 3.80
N THR A 144 7.90 14.53 2.89
CA THR A 144 6.57 15.02 2.52
C THR A 144 5.65 13.83 2.23
N GLY A 145 4.40 14.11 1.96
CA GLY A 145 3.46 13.13 1.45
C GLY A 145 3.14 12.00 2.42
N PHE A 146 2.66 10.92 1.85
CA PHE A 146 2.23 9.73 2.56
C PHE A 146 3.40 9.00 3.25
N GLY A 147 4.56 8.97 2.61
CA GLY A 147 5.74 8.31 3.20
C GLY A 147 6.13 8.91 4.55
N LYS A 148 6.08 10.25 4.68
CA LYS A 148 6.32 10.93 5.96
C LYS A 148 5.27 10.54 7.00
N ASP A 149 3.99 10.54 6.64
CA ASP A 149 2.92 10.15 7.56
C ASP A 149 3.10 8.72 8.04
N ALA A 150 3.44 7.79 7.15
CA ALA A 150 3.68 6.39 7.49
C ALA A 150 4.84 6.21 8.49
N VAL A 151 5.93 6.97 8.34
CA VAL A 151 7.06 6.97 9.30
C VAL A 151 6.61 7.49 10.66
N GLU A 152 5.82 8.57 10.71
CA GLU A 152 5.27 9.12 11.94
C GLU A 152 4.34 8.11 12.64
N ILE A 153 3.44 7.47 11.89
CA ILE A 153 2.54 6.41 12.37
C ILE A 153 3.34 5.27 13.01
N GLU A 154 4.31 4.72 12.30
CA GLU A 154 5.14 3.63 12.85
C GLU A 154 5.89 4.06 14.12
N GLY A 155 6.28 5.33 14.23
CA GLY A 155 6.86 5.89 15.45
C GLY A 155 5.91 5.81 16.64
N TYR A 156 4.64 6.18 16.44
CA TYR A 156 3.61 6.08 17.49
C TYR A 156 3.28 4.63 17.84
N VAL A 157 3.19 3.74 16.84
CA VAL A 157 2.94 2.32 17.04
C VAL A 157 4.05 1.68 17.89
N ARG A 158 5.32 1.94 17.56
CA ARG A 158 6.47 1.51 18.38
C ARG A 158 6.42 2.07 19.80
N GLY A 159 5.95 3.31 19.95
CA GLY A 159 5.72 3.92 21.26
C GLY A 159 4.67 3.17 22.08
N LEU A 160 3.55 2.76 21.47
CA LEU A 160 2.53 1.97 22.14
C LEU A 160 3.06 0.58 22.51
N ALA A 161 3.70 -0.12 21.60
CA ALA A 161 4.26 -1.45 21.87
C ALA A 161 5.22 -1.47 23.09
N ARG A 162 5.98 -0.39 23.30
CA ARG A 162 6.84 -0.27 24.49
C ARG A 162 6.07 -0.01 25.78
N ARG A 163 4.94 0.73 25.71
CA ARG A 163 4.13 1.06 26.90
C ARG A 163 3.12 -0.03 27.27
N ARG A 164 2.73 -0.85 26.29
CA ARG A 164 1.80 -1.97 26.42
C ARG A 164 2.47 -3.25 25.89
N PRO A 165 3.47 -3.79 26.60
CA PRO A 165 4.16 -5.02 26.18
C PRO A 165 3.26 -6.27 26.26
N ASP A 166 2.11 -6.14 26.92
CA ASP A 166 1.04 -7.12 27.00
C ASP A 166 0.20 -7.21 25.71
N VAL A 167 0.28 -6.18 24.84
CA VAL A 167 -0.47 -6.15 23.57
C VAL A 167 0.41 -6.68 22.44
N VAL A 168 -0.10 -7.64 21.68
CA VAL A 168 0.52 -8.12 20.45
C VAL A 168 0.39 -7.05 19.38
N VAL A 169 1.48 -6.36 19.02
CA VAL A 169 1.47 -5.28 18.04
C VAL A 169 2.16 -5.74 16.75
N THR A 170 1.39 -5.75 15.66
CA THR A 170 1.87 -6.12 14.32
C THR A 170 1.77 -4.93 13.38
N THR A 171 2.86 -4.61 12.70
CA THR A 171 2.87 -3.60 11.63
C THR A 171 3.18 -4.27 10.29
N LEU A 172 2.28 -4.18 9.33
CA LEU A 172 2.49 -4.70 7.98
C LEU A 172 2.84 -3.57 7.01
N ARG A 173 4.08 -3.53 6.53
CA ARG A 173 4.52 -2.66 5.43
C ARG A 173 4.11 -3.28 4.11
N LEU A 174 2.94 -2.92 3.61
CA LEU A 174 2.44 -3.46 2.36
C LEU A 174 3.14 -2.80 1.16
N ALA A 175 3.48 -3.60 0.14
CA ALA A 175 3.82 -3.07 -1.17
C ALA A 175 2.62 -2.38 -1.81
N ASN A 176 2.85 -1.63 -2.91
CA ASN A 176 1.75 -1.01 -3.63
C ASN A 176 0.74 -2.07 -4.07
N LEU A 177 -0.52 -1.88 -3.70
CA LEU A 177 -1.59 -2.78 -4.14
C LEU A 177 -1.75 -2.67 -5.67
N MET A 178 -1.93 -3.83 -6.31
CA MET A 178 -2.17 -3.96 -7.75
C MET A 178 -3.15 -5.09 -8.00
N GLY A 179 -4.16 -4.86 -8.84
CA GLY A 179 -5.20 -5.81 -9.18
C GLY A 179 -6.42 -5.11 -9.80
N ALA A 180 -7.39 -5.88 -10.25
CA ALA A 180 -8.53 -5.42 -11.04
C ALA A 180 -9.35 -4.28 -10.38
N THR A 181 -9.49 -4.29 -9.06
CA THR A 181 -10.31 -3.31 -8.32
C THR A 181 -9.50 -2.16 -7.72
N VAL A 182 -8.17 -2.14 -7.91
CA VAL A 182 -7.30 -1.17 -7.24
C VAL A 182 -7.30 0.17 -7.95
N ASP A 183 -7.73 1.21 -7.24
CA ASP A 183 -7.57 2.61 -7.65
C ASP A 183 -6.54 3.30 -6.74
N SER A 184 -5.33 3.48 -7.24
CA SER A 184 -4.19 4.06 -6.53
C SER A 184 -3.44 5.07 -7.42
N HIS A 185 -2.53 5.82 -6.81
CA HIS A 185 -1.65 6.70 -7.59
C HIS A 185 -0.83 5.95 -8.65
N VAL A 186 -0.42 4.70 -8.37
CA VAL A 186 0.34 3.88 -9.32
C VAL A 186 -0.54 3.42 -10.47
N THR A 187 -1.75 2.91 -10.19
CA THR A 187 -2.67 2.47 -11.24
C THR A 187 -3.13 3.61 -12.13
N ARG A 188 -3.40 4.78 -11.54
CA ARG A 188 -3.72 6.02 -12.30
C ARG A 188 -2.56 6.48 -13.17
N TYR A 189 -1.32 6.43 -12.65
CA TYR A 189 -0.12 6.77 -13.41
C TYR A 189 0.08 5.83 -14.60
N LEU A 190 0.01 4.52 -14.39
CA LEU A 190 0.13 3.53 -15.46
C LEU A 190 -1.00 3.65 -16.50
N SER A 191 -2.14 4.22 -16.13
CA SER A 191 -3.30 4.43 -17.01
C SER A 191 -3.25 5.72 -17.82
N LEU A 192 -2.26 6.58 -17.63
CA LEU A 192 -2.11 7.81 -18.43
C LEU A 192 -2.00 7.47 -19.92
N PRO A 193 -2.58 8.28 -20.83
CA PRO A 193 -2.48 8.07 -22.28
C PRO A 193 -1.03 8.03 -22.79
N VAL A 194 -0.19 8.91 -22.24
CA VAL A 194 1.27 8.95 -22.43
C VAL A 194 1.90 9.07 -21.06
N VAL A 195 2.80 8.15 -20.71
CA VAL A 195 3.38 8.09 -19.37
C VAL A 195 4.74 8.79 -19.35
N PRO A 196 4.90 9.90 -18.59
CA PRO A 196 6.20 10.54 -18.44
C PRO A 196 7.09 9.67 -17.53
N ARG A 197 8.31 9.34 -17.98
CA ARG A 197 9.32 8.61 -17.18
C ARG A 197 10.63 9.37 -17.15
N VAL A 198 11.35 9.31 -16.05
CA VAL A 198 12.66 9.99 -15.95
C VAL A 198 13.69 9.24 -16.78
N MET A 199 14.40 9.97 -17.66
CA MET A 199 15.43 9.41 -18.54
C MET A 199 16.58 8.80 -17.75
N GLY A 200 17.09 7.66 -18.22
CA GLY A 200 18.20 6.94 -17.59
C GLY A 200 17.81 6.07 -16.40
N PHE A 201 16.52 6.01 -16.03
CA PHE A 201 16.02 5.16 -14.96
C PHE A 201 14.90 4.26 -15.43
N ASP A 202 14.84 3.06 -14.84
CA ASP A 202 13.75 2.10 -15.03
C ASP A 202 13.35 1.55 -13.65
N ALA A 203 12.37 2.20 -13.03
CA ALA A 203 11.96 1.94 -11.66
C ALA A 203 11.54 0.50 -11.44
N ARG A 204 12.07 -0.14 -10.38
CA ARG A 204 11.63 -1.46 -9.93
C ARG A 204 10.37 -1.29 -9.10
N LEU A 205 9.28 -1.87 -9.58
CA LEU A 205 7.97 -1.85 -8.95
C LEU A 205 7.70 -3.22 -8.36
N GLN A 206 7.39 -3.27 -7.08
CA GLN A 206 6.94 -4.47 -6.40
C GLN A 206 5.50 -4.25 -5.97
N PHE A 207 4.67 -5.25 -6.24
CA PHE A 207 3.24 -5.18 -5.99
C PHE A 207 2.79 -6.22 -4.97
N LEU A 208 1.59 -6.02 -4.46
CA LEU A 208 0.87 -6.98 -3.65
C LEU A 208 -0.58 -7.04 -4.16
N HIS A 209 -1.06 -8.23 -4.49
CA HIS A 209 -2.45 -8.38 -4.89
C HIS A 209 -3.37 -8.20 -3.68
N PRO A 210 -4.57 -7.53 -3.82
CA PRO A 210 -5.49 -7.32 -2.71
C PRO A 210 -5.88 -8.59 -1.96
N SER A 211 -6.03 -9.72 -2.66
CA SER A 211 -6.33 -11.00 -2.01
C SER A 211 -5.21 -11.49 -1.10
N ASP A 212 -3.94 -11.27 -1.49
CA ASP A 212 -2.78 -11.62 -0.68
C ASP A 212 -2.62 -10.67 0.51
N ALA A 213 -2.96 -9.37 0.32
CA ALA A 213 -3.00 -8.41 1.42
C ALA A 213 -4.04 -8.82 2.48
N ILE A 214 -5.24 -9.23 2.04
CA ILE A 214 -6.30 -9.72 2.93
C ILE A 214 -5.87 -11.01 3.64
N ALA A 215 -5.22 -11.93 2.94
CA ALA A 215 -4.72 -13.17 3.53
C ALA A 215 -3.63 -12.92 4.59
N ALA A 216 -2.70 -12.00 4.32
CA ALA A 216 -1.68 -11.59 5.29
C ALA A 216 -2.29 -10.91 6.52
N LEU A 217 -3.25 -10.00 6.32
CA LEU A 217 -3.99 -9.35 7.42
C LEU A 217 -4.75 -10.38 8.27
N ARG A 218 -5.45 -11.33 7.63
CA ARG A 218 -6.17 -12.39 8.34
C ARG A 218 -5.23 -13.23 9.21
N LEU A 219 -4.10 -13.65 8.65
CA LEU A 219 -3.11 -14.44 9.36
C LEU A 219 -2.66 -13.75 10.66
N VAL A 220 -2.20 -12.49 10.57
CA VAL A 220 -1.72 -11.77 11.77
C VAL A 220 -2.84 -11.30 12.70
N THR A 221 -4.08 -11.32 12.26
CA THR A 221 -5.25 -11.06 13.13
C THR A 221 -5.59 -12.30 13.92
N SER A 222 -5.49 -13.49 13.32
CA SER A 222 -5.76 -14.78 13.98
C SER A 222 -4.60 -15.22 14.88
N ASP A 223 -3.35 -15.04 14.42
CA ASP A 223 -2.16 -15.54 15.11
C ASP A 223 -1.43 -14.42 15.86
N ASP A 224 -0.69 -14.76 16.92
CA ASP A 224 0.08 -13.80 17.71
C ASP A 224 1.46 -13.55 17.09
N VAL A 225 1.48 -12.73 16.05
CA VAL A 225 2.69 -12.38 15.28
C VAL A 225 3.10 -10.94 15.60
N ALA A 226 3.93 -10.76 16.63
CA ALA A 226 4.42 -9.43 17.02
C ALA A 226 5.59 -8.97 16.15
N GLY A 227 5.58 -7.70 15.74
CA GLY A 227 6.70 -7.09 15.02
C GLY A 227 6.30 -6.25 13.81
N THR A 228 7.32 -5.85 13.05
CA THR A 228 7.16 -5.15 11.78
C THR A 228 7.58 -6.07 10.65
N PHE A 229 6.76 -6.16 9.61
CA PHE A 229 6.97 -7.08 8.49
C PHE A 229 6.73 -6.42 7.14
N ASN A 230 7.59 -6.75 6.19
CA ASN A 230 7.41 -6.43 4.79
C ASN A 230 6.52 -7.48 4.12
N VAL A 231 5.48 -7.03 3.43
CA VAL A 231 4.54 -7.92 2.72
C VAL A 231 4.42 -7.47 1.26
N ALA A 232 4.89 -8.31 0.36
CA ALA A 232 4.93 -8.06 -1.08
C ALA A 232 4.99 -9.38 -1.86
N ALA A 233 4.70 -9.34 -3.15
CA ALA A 233 5.03 -10.44 -4.05
C ALA A 233 6.55 -10.68 -4.11
N PRO A 234 7.02 -11.91 -4.42
CA PRO A 234 8.45 -12.25 -4.36
C PRO A 234 9.29 -11.60 -5.46
N ASP A 235 8.67 -11.23 -6.58
CA ASP A 235 9.27 -10.65 -7.78
C ASP A 235 9.07 -9.14 -7.88
N VAL A 236 9.74 -8.54 -8.86
CA VAL A 236 9.60 -7.14 -9.23
C VAL A 236 9.31 -7.02 -10.73
N VAL A 237 8.57 -5.98 -11.10
CA VAL A 237 8.32 -5.59 -12.49
C VAL A 237 8.97 -4.24 -12.72
N THR A 238 9.71 -4.06 -13.81
CA THR A 238 10.22 -2.72 -14.13
C THR A 238 9.14 -1.83 -14.72
N LEU A 239 9.30 -0.52 -14.59
CA LEU A 239 8.34 0.43 -15.16
C LEU A 239 8.17 0.22 -16.67
N SER A 240 9.26 -0.04 -17.39
CA SER A 240 9.20 -0.31 -18.83
C SER A 240 8.42 -1.59 -19.15
N GLN A 241 8.56 -2.64 -18.34
CA GLN A 241 7.76 -3.87 -18.47
C GLN A 241 6.27 -3.59 -18.21
N ALA A 242 5.95 -2.84 -17.15
CA ALA A 242 4.58 -2.49 -16.82
C ALA A 242 3.91 -1.69 -17.95
N LEU A 243 4.60 -0.67 -18.48
CA LEU A 243 4.08 0.15 -19.59
C LEU A 243 3.86 -0.66 -20.87
N ARG A 244 4.74 -1.62 -21.14
CA ARG A 244 4.60 -2.53 -22.27
C ARG A 244 3.36 -3.41 -22.14
N LYS A 245 3.16 -4.00 -20.96
CA LYS A 245 1.95 -4.80 -20.67
C LYS A 245 0.66 -3.98 -20.79
N MET A 246 0.69 -2.71 -20.37
CA MET A 246 -0.42 -1.77 -20.50
C MET A 246 -0.63 -1.23 -21.93
N GLY A 247 0.29 -1.47 -22.86
CA GLY A 247 0.28 -0.87 -24.20
C GLY A 247 0.39 0.66 -24.17
N ARG A 248 1.05 1.24 -23.16
CA ARG A 248 1.16 2.70 -22.99
C ARG A 248 2.46 3.22 -23.56
N PRO A 249 2.39 4.24 -24.45
CA PRO A 249 3.56 4.97 -24.86
C PRO A 249 4.15 5.76 -23.69
N SER A 250 5.47 5.92 -23.68
CA SER A 250 6.14 6.72 -22.66
C SER A 250 7.00 7.80 -23.28
N ILE A 251 7.09 8.94 -22.61
CA ILE A 251 7.98 10.05 -22.97
C ILE A 251 9.08 10.17 -21.92
N GLY A 252 10.33 10.26 -22.39
CA GLY A 252 11.49 10.51 -21.54
C GLY A 252 11.52 11.96 -21.08
N VAL A 253 11.62 12.19 -19.78
CA VAL A 253 11.71 13.50 -19.15
C VAL A 253 13.08 13.62 -18.48
N PRO A 254 13.87 14.68 -18.77
CA PRO A 254 15.10 14.91 -18.04
C PRO A 254 14.85 15.07 -16.54
N ARG A 255 15.73 14.54 -15.70
CA ARG A 255 15.57 14.58 -14.25
C ARG A 255 15.34 15.99 -13.69
N ALA A 256 16.03 16.99 -14.24
CA ALA A 256 15.91 18.38 -13.80
C ALA A 256 14.49 18.96 -14.02
N THR A 257 13.77 18.51 -15.05
CA THR A 257 12.43 18.99 -15.38
C THR A 257 11.31 18.08 -14.86
N ALA A 258 11.63 16.91 -14.29
CA ALA A 258 10.64 15.97 -13.78
C ALA A 258 9.67 16.59 -12.73
N PRO A 259 10.11 17.43 -11.77
CA PRO A 259 9.19 18.08 -10.82
C PRO A 259 8.19 19.03 -11.51
N LEU A 260 8.62 19.72 -12.58
CA LEU A 260 7.74 20.60 -13.35
C LEU A 260 6.67 19.80 -14.09
N VAL A 261 7.06 18.72 -14.78
CA VAL A 261 6.13 17.82 -15.48
C VAL A 261 5.12 17.21 -14.50
N ALA A 262 5.58 16.76 -13.33
CA ALA A 262 4.70 16.24 -12.28
C ALA A 262 3.70 17.31 -11.78
N THR A 263 4.13 18.57 -11.68
CA THR A 263 3.24 19.67 -11.32
C THR A 263 2.17 19.90 -12.37
N LEU A 264 2.51 19.87 -13.65
CA LEU A 264 1.56 20.01 -14.76
C LEU A 264 0.55 18.86 -14.79
N VAL A 265 1.01 17.61 -14.61
CA VAL A 265 0.14 16.42 -14.55
C VAL A 265 -0.83 16.50 -13.36
N ARG A 266 -0.37 17.03 -12.22
CA ARG A 266 -1.20 17.27 -11.03
C ARG A 266 -2.21 18.39 -11.25
N GLN A 267 -1.81 19.51 -11.87
CA GLN A 267 -2.71 20.63 -12.19
C GLN A 267 -3.81 20.21 -13.17
N ALA A 268 -3.48 19.32 -14.11
CA ALA A 268 -4.44 18.70 -15.01
C ALA A 268 -5.36 17.69 -14.31
N ARG A 269 -5.21 17.46 -12.98
CA ARG A 269 -5.96 16.48 -12.17
C ARG A 269 -5.89 15.05 -12.69
N LEU A 270 -4.87 14.72 -13.46
CA LEU A 270 -4.68 13.39 -14.04
C LEU A 270 -4.15 12.41 -12.97
N VAL A 271 -3.18 12.85 -12.18
CA VAL A 271 -2.66 12.09 -11.05
C VAL A 271 -2.21 13.06 -9.95
N ASP A 272 -2.51 12.72 -8.72
CA ASP A 272 -2.10 13.48 -7.53
C ASP A 272 -0.83 12.87 -6.93
N PHE A 273 0.33 13.32 -7.41
CA PHE A 273 1.63 12.87 -6.92
C PHE A 273 2.19 13.78 -5.83
N SER A 274 2.75 13.17 -4.78
CA SER A 274 3.71 13.81 -3.91
C SER A 274 5.15 13.65 -4.45
N ALA A 275 6.09 14.46 -3.97
CA ALA A 275 7.49 14.39 -4.44
C ALA A 275 8.12 12.99 -4.19
N ASP A 276 7.85 12.39 -3.05
CA ASP A 276 8.31 11.03 -2.71
C ASP A 276 7.72 9.94 -3.61
N GLN A 277 6.53 10.13 -4.17
CA GLN A 277 5.95 9.21 -5.16
C GLN A 277 6.64 9.34 -6.52
N ILE A 278 7.06 10.56 -6.91
CA ILE A 278 7.86 10.77 -8.13
C ILE A 278 9.21 10.08 -8.00
N ASP A 279 9.88 10.23 -6.86
CA ASP A 279 11.15 9.55 -6.60
C ASP A 279 10.98 8.02 -6.63
N ALA A 280 9.88 7.50 -6.08
CA ALA A 280 9.56 6.08 -6.14
C ALA A 280 9.33 5.56 -7.56
N LEU A 281 8.69 6.35 -8.42
CA LEU A 281 8.49 6.03 -9.84
C LEU A 281 9.75 6.24 -10.69
N THR A 282 10.76 6.92 -10.14
CA THR A 282 12.05 7.13 -10.79
C THR A 282 13.04 6.03 -10.44
N TYR A 283 13.26 5.79 -9.13
CA TYR A 283 14.29 4.87 -8.64
C TYR A 283 13.76 3.48 -8.33
N GLY A 284 12.45 3.37 -8.09
CA GLY A 284 11.82 2.14 -7.65
C GLY A 284 12.07 1.84 -6.18
N ARG A 285 11.38 0.83 -5.69
CA ARG A 285 11.56 0.25 -4.35
C ARG A 285 11.17 -1.21 -4.39
N ALA A 286 11.91 -2.03 -3.66
CA ALA A 286 11.53 -3.41 -3.41
C ALA A 286 11.85 -3.79 -1.97
N MET A 287 11.10 -4.70 -1.39
CA MET A 287 11.23 -5.19 -0.03
C MET A 287 11.65 -6.65 -0.02
N ASP A 288 12.46 -7.03 0.94
CA ASP A 288 12.68 -8.41 1.32
C ASP A 288 11.54 -8.85 2.23
N THR A 289 10.92 -9.98 1.95
CA THR A 289 9.77 -10.52 2.69
C THR A 289 10.14 -11.77 3.50
N SER A 290 11.40 -12.13 3.55
CA SER A 290 11.89 -13.38 4.17
C SER A 290 11.52 -13.48 5.65
N ARG A 291 11.52 -12.36 6.39
CA ARG A 291 11.13 -12.31 7.80
C ARG A 291 9.69 -12.75 7.98
N PHE A 292 8.77 -12.18 7.21
CA PHE A 292 7.35 -12.53 7.30
C PHE A 292 7.10 -13.98 6.93
N THR A 293 7.67 -14.43 5.80
CA THR A 293 7.57 -15.81 5.34
C THR A 293 8.13 -16.81 6.36
N SER A 294 9.30 -16.54 6.93
CA SER A 294 9.94 -17.46 7.89
C SER A 294 9.19 -17.58 9.21
N GLN A 295 8.55 -16.49 9.67
CA GLN A 295 7.82 -16.49 10.94
C GLN A 295 6.40 -17.03 10.82
N THR A 296 5.77 -16.87 9.65
CA THR A 296 4.34 -17.14 9.48
C THR A 296 4.04 -18.23 8.45
N GLY A 297 5.01 -18.65 7.66
CA GLY A 297 4.79 -19.54 6.52
C GLY A 297 4.03 -18.88 5.36
N PHE A 298 3.73 -17.57 5.45
CA PHE A 298 2.95 -16.88 4.43
C PHE A 298 3.71 -16.77 3.11
N VAL A 299 3.06 -17.19 2.04
CA VAL A 299 3.54 -17.04 0.66
C VAL A 299 2.42 -16.42 -0.17
N PRO A 300 2.66 -15.25 -0.81
CA PRO A 300 1.68 -14.65 -1.73
C PRO A 300 1.34 -15.59 -2.88
N ARG A 301 0.08 -15.61 -3.28
CA ARG A 301 -0.40 -16.41 -4.42
C ARG A 301 -0.08 -15.76 -5.77
N PHE A 302 -0.03 -14.42 -5.78
CA PHE A 302 0.22 -13.64 -6.99
C PHE A 302 1.65 -13.15 -7.00
N THR A 303 2.31 -13.25 -8.17
CA THR A 303 3.53 -12.49 -8.46
C THR A 303 3.17 -11.02 -8.74
N SER A 304 4.15 -10.11 -8.67
CA SER A 304 3.95 -8.71 -9.10
C SER A 304 3.48 -8.62 -10.54
N LEU A 305 3.99 -9.51 -11.41
CA LEU A 305 3.55 -9.58 -12.79
C LEU A 305 2.09 -10.05 -12.90
N ALA A 306 1.70 -11.10 -12.19
CA ALA A 306 0.32 -11.60 -12.21
C ALA A 306 -0.68 -10.58 -11.66
N ALA A 307 -0.32 -9.85 -10.58
CA ALA A 307 -1.14 -8.77 -10.06
C ALA A 307 -1.30 -7.61 -11.06
N LEU A 308 -0.24 -7.29 -11.81
CA LEU A 308 -0.32 -6.31 -12.89
C LEU A 308 -1.21 -6.82 -14.04
N GLU A 309 -1.10 -8.08 -14.43
CA GLU A 309 -1.91 -8.69 -15.50
C GLU A 309 -3.41 -8.69 -15.13
N ASP A 310 -3.75 -8.95 -13.87
CA ASP A 310 -5.11 -8.83 -13.37
C ASP A 310 -5.67 -7.40 -13.52
N PHE A 311 -4.84 -6.39 -13.22
CA PHE A 311 -5.19 -4.99 -13.45
C PHE A 311 -5.36 -4.66 -14.94
N VAL A 312 -4.45 -5.18 -15.80
CA VAL A 312 -4.50 -4.97 -17.26
C VAL A 312 -5.77 -5.55 -17.86
N ALA A 313 -6.23 -6.71 -17.38
CA ALA A 313 -7.41 -7.39 -17.90
C ALA A 313 -8.70 -6.55 -17.84
N VAL A 314 -8.81 -5.67 -16.83
CA VAL A 314 -9.99 -4.77 -16.67
C VAL A 314 -9.71 -3.34 -17.13
N SER A 315 -8.46 -2.99 -17.37
CA SER A 315 -8.06 -1.65 -17.79
C SER A 315 -8.28 -1.46 -19.29
N LYS A 316 -8.64 -0.22 -19.70
CA LYS A 316 -8.59 0.12 -21.11
C LYS A 316 -7.13 0.10 -21.56
N LEU A 317 -6.79 -0.80 -22.47
CA LEU A 317 -5.46 -0.87 -23.07
C LEU A 317 -5.10 0.46 -23.76
N GLY A 318 -3.83 0.81 -23.76
CA GLY A 318 -3.30 1.97 -24.46
C GLY A 318 -3.39 1.82 -26.00
N MET A 319 -2.96 2.87 -26.72
CA MET A 319 -3.00 2.88 -28.19
C MET A 319 -2.08 1.85 -28.85
N LEU A 320 -1.06 1.38 -28.12
CA LEU A 320 -0.10 0.41 -28.63
C LEU A 320 -0.53 -0.99 -28.18
N ARG A 321 -0.78 -1.88 -29.15
CA ARG A 321 -1.01 -3.29 -28.81
C ARG A 321 0.31 -3.89 -28.27
N PRO A 322 0.29 -4.58 -27.11
CA PRO A 322 1.49 -5.15 -26.50
C PRO A 322 2.32 -6.00 -27.48
N GLU A 323 1.66 -6.82 -28.30
CA GLU A 323 2.27 -7.67 -29.33
C GLU A 323 3.07 -6.88 -30.38
N ARG A 324 2.60 -5.68 -30.75
CA ARG A 324 3.31 -4.80 -31.70
C ARG A 324 4.51 -4.11 -31.07
N VAL A 325 4.40 -3.77 -29.78
CA VAL A 325 5.52 -3.15 -29.03
C VAL A 325 6.66 -4.17 -28.88
N ASP A 326 6.34 -5.40 -28.52
CA ASP A 326 7.34 -6.46 -28.38
C ASP A 326 8.03 -6.79 -29.72
N SER A 327 7.26 -6.93 -30.80
CA SER A 327 7.83 -7.20 -32.12
C SER A 327 8.73 -6.06 -32.64
N THR A 328 8.37 -4.81 -32.36
CA THR A 328 9.16 -3.62 -32.75
C THR A 328 10.45 -3.51 -31.95
N LEU A 329 10.40 -3.80 -30.64
CA LEU A 329 11.59 -3.79 -29.79
C LEU A 329 12.56 -4.94 -30.14
N ASP A 330 12.05 -6.11 -30.44
CA ASP A 330 12.88 -7.25 -30.86
C ASP A 330 13.47 -7.05 -32.25
N ALA A 331 12.77 -6.36 -33.13
CA ALA A 331 13.33 -5.92 -34.41
C ALA A 331 14.45 -4.87 -34.20
N ALA A 332 14.23 -3.88 -33.34
CA ALA A 332 15.24 -2.88 -33.00
C ALA A 332 16.48 -3.48 -32.33
N ARG A 333 16.29 -4.44 -31.41
CA ARG A 333 17.39 -5.20 -30.77
C ARG A 333 18.19 -6.02 -31.78
N ARG A 334 17.54 -6.63 -32.75
CA ARG A 334 18.21 -7.40 -33.84
C ARG A 334 19.06 -6.46 -34.69
N VAL A 335 18.52 -5.29 -35.07
CA VAL A 335 19.27 -4.30 -35.85
C VAL A 335 20.48 -3.78 -35.08
N LEU A 336 20.33 -3.44 -33.78
CA LEU A 336 21.44 -3.00 -32.96
C LEU A 336 22.52 -4.05 -32.77
N ARG A 337 22.15 -5.33 -32.61
CA ARG A 337 23.14 -6.45 -32.58
C ARG A 337 23.88 -6.62 -33.90
N THR A 338 23.18 -6.47 -35.03
CA THR A 338 23.79 -6.57 -36.35
C THR A 338 24.77 -5.43 -36.61
N VAL A 339 24.46 -4.21 -36.15
CA VAL A 339 25.35 -3.05 -36.24
C VAL A 339 26.57 -3.19 -35.32
N ALA A 340 26.38 -3.70 -34.10
CA ALA A 340 27.48 -3.93 -33.16
C ALA A 340 28.48 -5.00 -33.64
N VAL A 341 27.98 -6.04 -34.32
CA VAL A 341 28.85 -7.12 -34.90
C VAL A 341 29.58 -6.64 -36.17
N ARG A 342 29.11 -5.59 -36.84
CA ARG A 342 29.76 -5.08 -38.06
C ARG A 342 30.86 -4.05 -37.78
N ASN A 343 30.89 -3.49 -36.57
CA ASN A 343 31.83 -2.43 -36.15
C ASN A 343 32.85 -2.93 -35.09
N GLY A 344 32.91 -4.22 -34.80
CA GLY A 344 33.93 -4.88 -34.00
C GLY A 344 34.65 -5.95 -34.84
#